data_050f2addd692f89e3c098b1a064db69f
#
_entry.id   050f2addd692f89e3c098b1a064db69f
#
_cell.length_a   1.000
_cell.length_b   1.000
_cell.length_c   1.000
_cell.angle_alpha   90.00
_cell.angle_beta   90.00
_cell.angle_gamma   90.00
#
_symmetry.space_group_name_H-M   'P 1'
#
loop_
_entity.id
_entity.type
_entity.pdbx_description
1 polymer ?
#
loop_
_entity_poly.entity_id
_entity_poly.type
_entity_poly.pdbx_seq_one_letter_code
_entity_poly.pdbx_strand_id
1 'polypeptide(L)'
;MKKPDLIVVVHLSATAIHTVIGQIHSAQDIRIIGLSTVKNHDFAQGTIRHRERLKSAIKQSIQNAEDMANCRVNSVWLSFSTPDLQSVNSVGEVKIKHDMVQAKDVVAALTQAKTKHLTDDLYLMHYAQQGIALDGNAEMIDDAIGMQASDLMVLYHLMMMPVKGRQNLQQLLQECDVSIDQMLFDAVSTAEYGLLPEEKYHGVCLIDIGASTTSICVYREDKLIYTHCFAEGGHHATLDISM
;
A
#
# COMPACT_ATOMS: atom_id res chain seq x y z
N MET A 1 17.76 12.82 -24.71
CA MET A 1 16.82 13.22 -23.65
C MET A 1 16.60 12.01 -22.75
N LYS A 2 16.80 12.13 -21.42
CA LYS A 2 16.39 11.06 -20.48
C LYS A 2 14.88 10.84 -20.64
N LYS A 3 14.43 9.56 -20.70
CA LYS A 3 13.01 9.27 -20.58
C LYS A 3 12.51 9.83 -19.24
N PRO A 4 11.37 10.51 -19.21
CA PRO A 4 10.81 10.98 -17.95
C PRO A 4 10.52 9.75 -17.06
N ASP A 5 10.82 9.86 -15.77
CA ASP A 5 10.42 8.84 -14.80
C ASP A 5 8.89 8.90 -14.66
N LEU A 6 8.23 7.80 -14.98
CA LEU A 6 6.78 7.67 -14.89
C LEU A 6 6.42 6.78 -13.71
N ILE A 7 5.38 7.16 -13.00
CA ILE A 7 4.69 6.29 -12.05
C ILE A 7 3.28 6.01 -12.59
N VAL A 8 2.90 4.75 -12.59
CA VAL A 8 1.56 4.34 -13.04
C VAL A 8 0.86 3.61 -11.90
N VAL A 9 -0.32 4.07 -11.55
CA VAL A 9 -1.15 3.44 -10.52
C VAL A 9 -2.42 2.90 -11.17
N VAL A 10 -2.71 1.63 -10.91
CA VAL A 10 -4.01 1.02 -11.20
C VAL A 10 -4.71 0.76 -9.87
N HIS A 11 -5.83 1.43 -9.65
CA HIS A 11 -6.68 1.21 -8.48
C HIS A 11 -7.87 0.35 -8.85
N LEU A 12 -8.01 -0.79 -8.17
CA LEU A 12 -9.14 -1.71 -8.33
C LEU A 12 -10.15 -1.51 -7.21
N SER A 13 -11.32 -0.96 -7.53
CA SER A 13 -12.44 -0.90 -6.60
C SER A 13 -13.63 -1.74 -7.08
N ALA A 14 -14.63 -1.92 -6.24
CA ALA A 14 -15.82 -2.71 -6.57
C ALA A 14 -16.73 -2.04 -7.63
N THR A 15 -16.55 -0.75 -7.90
CA THR A 15 -17.39 0.01 -8.84
C THR A 15 -16.63 0.49 -10.07
N ALA A 16 -15.30 0.65 -9.98
CA ALA A 16 -14.49 1.19 -11.05
C ALA A 16 -13.03 0.70 -10.98
N ILE A 17 -12.37 0.78 -12.13
CA ILE A 17 -10.92 0.69 -12.28
C ILE A 17 -10.44 2.07 -12.66
N HIS A 18 -9.50 2.60 -11.88
CA HIS A 18 -8.86 3.88 -12.18
C HIS A 18 -7.41 3.63 -12.56
N THR A 19 -6.97 4.21 -13.67
CA THR A 19 -5.55 4.23 -14.07
C THR A 19 -5.08 5.66 -14.09
N VAL A 20 -3.99 5.92 -13.36
CA VAL A 20 -3.37 7.25 -13.28
C VAL A 20 -1.91 7.12 -13.72
N ILE A 21 -1.48 7.99 -14.64
CA ILE A 21 -0.09 8.10 -15.08
C ILE A 21 0.45 9.44 -14.64
N GLY A 22 1.44 9.41 -13.76
CA GLY A 22 2.16 10.58 -13.25
C GLY A 22 3.56 10.67 -13.86
N GLN A 23 3.96 11.87 -14.25
CA GLN A 23 5.33 12.20 -14.61
C GLN A 23 6.02 12.82 -13.41
N ILE A 24 7.09 12.18 -12.94
CA ILE A 24 7.85 12.62 -11.77
C ILE A 24 8.88 13.67 -12.20
N HIS A 25 8.76 14.88 -11.68
CA HIS A 25 9.75 15.94 -11.83
C HIS A 25 10.65 16.02 -10.58
N SER A 26 10.08 15.83 -9.40
CA SER A 26 10.78 15.71 -8.11
C SER A 26 9.92 14.89 -7.13
N ALA A 27 10.43 14.63 -5.93
CA ALA A 27 9.67 13.91 -4.89
C ALA A 27 8.35 14.63 -4.48
N GLN A 28 8.26 15.94 -4.72
CA GLN A 28 7.10 16.78 -4.38
C GLN A 28 6.35 17.31 -5.60
N ASP A 29 6.84 17.02 -6.82
CA ASP A 29 6.26 17.52 -8.05
C ASP A 29 6.00 16.35 -9.02
N ILE A 30 4.75 15.88 -9.00
CA ILE A 30 4.25 14.84 -9.90
C ILE A 30 3.12 15.44 -10.74
N ARG A 31 3.32 15.48 -12.04
CA ARG A 31 2.29 15.92 -12.97
C ARG A 31 1.49 14.75 -13.50
N ILE A 32 0.16 14.75 -13.30
CA ILE A 32 -0.72 13.77 -13.92
C ILE A 32 -0.82 14.07 -15.42
N ILE A 33 -0.46 13.09 -16.24
CA ILE A 33 -0.46 13.18 -17.70
C ILE A 33 -1.43 12.21 -18.36
N GLY A 34 -1.90 11.17 -17.62
CA GLY A 34 -2.90 10.21 -18.07
C GLY A 34 -3.86 9.86 -16.95
N LEU A 35 -5.16 9.80 -17.27
CA LEU A 35 -6.21 9.43 -16.34
C LEU A 35 -7.28 8.63 -17.06
N SER A 36 -7.72 7.53 -16.47
CA SER A 36 -8.83 6.73 -16.97
C SER A 36 -9.68 6.21 -15.83
N THR A 37 -10.97 6.10 -16.09
CA THR A 37 -11.94 5.45 -15.21
C THR A 37 -12.82 4.53 -16.04
N VAL A 38 -12.82 3.23 -15.72
CA VAL A 38 -13.66 2.22 -16.37
C VAL A 38 -14.53 1.56 -15.32
N LYS A 39 -15.83 1.44 -15.57
CA LYS A 39 -16.76 0.76 -14.66
C LYS A 39 -16.32 -0.69 -14.42
N ASN A 40 -16.46 -1.14 -13.20
CA ASN A 40 -16.12 -2.49 -12.77
C ASN A 40 -17.19 -3.04 -11.83
N HIS A 41 -17.46 -4.35 -11.94
CA HIS A 41 -18.31 -5.11 -11.02
C HIS A 41 -17.73 -6.52 -10.80
N ASP A 42 -16.56 -6.78 -11.36
CA ASP A 42 -15.93 -8.10 -11.42
C ASP A 42 -14.76 -8.26 -10.45
N PHE A 43 -14.49 -7.22 -9.65
CA PHE A 43 -13.56 -7.23 -8.52
C PHE A 43 -14.26 -6.64 -7.29
N ALA A 44 -14.31 -7.35 -6.20
CA ALA A 44 -14.85 -6.85 -4.93
C ALA A 44 -14.23 -7.62 -3.76
N GLN A 45 -14.03 -6.95 -2.64
CA GLN A 45 -13.48 -7.54 -1.41
C GLN A 45 -12.14 -8.27 -1.66
N GLY A 46 -11.27 -7.70 -2.50
CA GLY A 46 -9.98 -8.33 -2.86
C GLY A 46 -10.09 -9.54 -3.80
N THR A 47 -11.30 -9.91 -4.24
CA THR A 47 -11.57 -11.14 -5.00
C THR A 47 -11.97 -10.85 -6.44
N ILE A 48 -11.42 -11.64 -7.37
CA ILE A 48 -11.78 -11.63 -8.79
C ILE A 48 -13.06 -12.45 -8.97
N ARG A 49 -14.16 -11.82 -9.39
CA ARG A 49 -15.47 -12.47 -9.63
C ARG A 49 -15.57 -13.07 -11.04
N HIS A 50 -15.14 -12.30 -12.06
CA HIS A 50 -15.14 -12.72 -13.47
C HIS A 50 -13.84 -12.29 -14.15
N ARG A 51 -12.91 -13.23 -14.28
CA ARG A 51 -11.53 -12.97 -14.72
C ARG A 51 -11.45 -12.28 -16.08
N GLU A 52 -12.15 -12.79 -17.11
CA GLU A 52 -12.04 -12.26 -18.48
C GLU A 52 -12.64 -10.85 -18.60
N ARG A 53 -13.75 -10.57 -17.92
CA ARG A 53 -14.34 -9.23 -17.92
C ARG A 53 -13.46 -8.24 -17.18
N LEU A 54 -12.93 -8.63 -16.02
CA LEU A 54 -12.01 -7.80 -15.25
C LEU A 54 -10.74 -7.51 -16.05
N LYS A 55 -10.16 -8.53 -16.70
CA LYS A 55 -9.00 -8.37 -17.60
C LYS A 55 -9.29 -7.35 -18.71
N SER A 56 -10.41 -7.49 -19.38
CA SER A 56 -10.81 -6.57 -20.45
C SER A 56 -10.97 -5.13 -19.94
N ALA A 57 -11.57 -4.94 -18.76
CA ALA A 57 -11.74 -3.64 -18.14
C ALA A 57 -10.41 -3.01 -17.70
N ILE A 58 -9.47 -3.81 -17.16
CA ILE A 58 -8.12 -3.35 -16.83
C ILE A 58 -7.37 -2.92 -18.10
N LYS A 59 -7.36 -3.75 -19.14
CA LYS A 59 -6.72 -3.40 -20.42
C LYS A 59 -7.29 -2.11 -21.00
N GLN A 60 -8.61 -1.96 -20.99
CA GLN A 60 -9.28 -0.74 -21.47
C GLN A 60 -8.87 0.48 -20.64
N SER A 61 -8.81 0.35 -19.30
CA SER A 61 -8.41 1.45 -18.43
C SER A 61 -6.97 1.89 -18.67
N ILE A 62 -6.05 0.93 -18.79
CA ILE A 62 -4.64 1.22 -19.09
C ILE A 62 -4.51 1.87 -20.47
N GLN A 63 -5.15 1.31 -21.51
CA GLN A 63 -5.08 1.85 -22.87
C GLN A 63 -5.60 3.30 -22.94
N ASN A 64 -6.73 3.60 -22.30
CA ASN A 64 -7.28 4.97 -22.28
C ASN A 64 -6.29 5.96 -21.62
N ALA A 65 -5.62 5.55 -20.54
CA ALA A 65 -4.62 6.39 -19.87
C ALA A 65 -3.35 6.55 -20.71
N GLU A 66 -2.87 5.49 -21.39
CA GLU A 66 -1.77 5.52 -22.33
C GLU A 66 -2.01 6.48 -23.49
N ASP A 67 -3.21 6.41 -24.09
CA ASP A 67 -3.62 7.26 -25.21
C ASP A 67 -3.62 8.75 -24.79
N MET A 68 -4.12 9.04 -23.58
CA MET A 68 -4.10 10.40 -23.03
C MET A 68 -2.67 10.90 -22.77
N ALA A 69 -1.82 10.03 -22.22
CA ALA A 69 -0.44 10.35 -21.85
C ALA A 69 0.55 10.26 -23.03
N ASN A 70 0.13 9.70 -24.18
CA ASN A 70 0.99 9.37 -25.31
C ASN A 70 2.25 8.57 -24.89
N CYS A 71 2.05 7.54 -24.06
CA CYS A 71 3.12 6.66 -23.56
C CYS A 71 2.71 5.20 -23.57
N ARG A 72 3.62 4.30 -23.18
CA ARG A 72 3.34 2.87 -22.95
C ARG A 72 3.65 2.51 -21.51
N VAL A 73 2.75 1.72 -20.92
CA VAL A 73 2.82 1.21 -19.55
C VAL A 73 3.35 -0.22 -19.58
N ASN A 74 4.44 -0.49 -18.87
CA ASN A 74 5.01 -1.84 -18.75
C ASN A 74 4.84 -2.39 -17.33
N SER A 75 4.75 -1.50 -16.34
CA SER A 75 4.57 -1.88 -14.94
C SER A 75 3.69 -0.86 -14.22
N VAL A 76 3.05 -1.32 -13.14
CA VAL A 76 2.09 -0.53 -12.37
C VAL A 76 2.26 -0.75 -10.87
N TRP A 77 1.89 0.25 -10.10
CA TRP A 77 1.55 0.10 -8.69
C TRP A 77 0.07 -0.25 -8.61
N LEU A 78 -0.24 -1.36 -7.94
CA LEU A 78 -1.60 -1.86 -7.81
C LEU A 78 -2.17 -1.50 -6.45
N SER A 79 -3.22 -0.68 -6.43
CA SER A 79 -3.90 -0.24 -5.20
C SER A 79 -5.28 -0.90 -5.09
N PHE A 80 -5.61 -1.44 -3.94
CA PHE A 80 -6.90 -2.07 -3.67
C PHE A 80 -7.11 -2.31 -2.18
N SER A 81 -8.37 -2.56 -1.78
CA SER A 81 -8.77 -3.06 -0.46
C SER A 81 -9.04 -4.55 -0.49
N THR A 82 -8.68 -5.24 0.60
CA THR A 82 -9.00 -6.65 0.82
C THR A 82 -9.27 -6.95 2.29
N PRO A 83 -10.38 -7.63 2.64
CA PRO A 83 -10.64 -8.10 4.00
C PRO A 83 -9.63 -9.17 4.48
N ASP A 84 -8.90 -9.81 3.55
CA ASP A 84 -7.82 -10.74 3.88
C ASP A 84 -6.55 -10.04 4.39
N LEU A 85 -6.58 -8.70 4.54
CA LEU A 85 -5.49 -7.93 5.12
C LEU A 85 -5.25 -8.37 6.56
N GLN A 86 -4.01 -8.78 6.84
CA GLN A 86 -3.52 -9.04 8.18
C GLN A 86 -2.51 -7.97 8.53
N SER A 87 -2.71 -7.29 9.64
CA SER A 87 -1.77 -6.28 10.10
C SER A 87 -1.30 -6.54 11.52
N VAL A 88 -0.04 -6.22 11.80
CA VAL A 88 0.58 -6.43 13.11
C VAL A 88 1.68 -5.41 13.35
N ASN A 89 1.79 -4.97 14.60
CA ASN A 89 2.97 -4.21 15.03
C ASN A 89 4.07 -5.19 15.44
N SER A 90 5.25 -5.01 14.87
CA SER A 90 6.39 -5.89 15.08
C SER A 90 7.65 -5.09 15.36
N VAL A 91 8.58 -5.71 16.09
CA VAL A 91 9.85 -5.11 16.49
C VAL A 91 10.98 -5.88 15.86
N GLY A 92 11.91 -5.18 15.23
CA GLY A 92 13.22 -5.71 14.83
C GLY A 92 14.30 -5.18 15.76
N GLU A 93 15.15 -6.08 16.25
CA GLU A 93 16.25 -5.77 17.16
C GLU A 93 17.57 -6.22 16.55
N VAL A 94 18.55 -5.33 16.47
CA VAL A 94 19.85 -5.62 15.86
C VAL A 94 20.96 -5.08 16.74
N LYS A 95 21.97 -5.91 17.00
CA LYS A 95 23.22 -5.46 17.62
C LYS A 95 24.10 -4.80 16.59
N ILE A 96 24.51 -3.58 16.89
CA ILE A 96 25.39 -2.80 16.04
C ILE A 96 26.83 -3.31 16.24
N LYS A 97 27.47 -3.76 15.17
CA LYS A 97 28.86 -4.27 15.17
C LYS A 97 29.90 -3.19 14.89
N HIS A 98 29.44 -2.03 14.54
CA HIS A 98 30.22 -0.83 14.23
C HIS A 98 29.76 0.27 15.17
N ASP A 99 30.59 1.19 15.53
CA ASP A 99 30.24 2.24 16.50
C ASP A 99 29.05 3.12 16.11
N MET A 100 28.59 3.03 14.89
CA MET A 100 27.48 3.85 14.36
C MET A 100 26.46 3.02 13.58
N VAL A 101 25.19 3.38 13.72
CA VAL A 101 24.07 2.79 12.97
C VAL A 101 24.22 3.08 11.48
N GLN A 102 24.05 2.07 10.65
CA GLN A 102 24.09 2.14 9.20
C GLN A 102 22.74 1.72 8.60
N ALA A 103 22.47 2.14 7.36
CA ALA A 103 21.23 1.77 6.65
C ALA A 103 21.02 0.25 6.61
N LYS A 104 22.07 -0.57 6.49
CA LYS A 104 21.99 -2.03 6.53
C LYS A 104 21.44 -2.58 7.84
N ASP A 105 21.68 -1.89 8.97
CA ASP A 105 21.21 -2.33 10.28
C ASP A 105 19.69 -2.11 10.40
N VAL A 106 19.19 -1.00 9.86
CA VAL A 106 17.74 -0.74 9.76
C VAL A 106 17.06 -1.78 8.85
N VAL A 107 17.69 -2.13 7.71
CA VAL A 107 17.20 -3.20 6.82
C VAL A 107 17.21 -4.56 7.52
N ALA A 108 18.24 -4.85 8.32
CA ALA A 108 18.32 -6.08 9.11
C ALA A 108 17.22 -6.13 10.20
N ALA A 109 16.94 -5.00 10.86
CA ALA A 109 15.84 -4.88 11.81
C ALA A 109 14.48 -5.15 11.14
N LEU A 110 14.24 -4.56 9.96
CA LEU A 110 13.02 -4.83 9.18
C LEU A 110 12.91 -6.32 8.81
N THR A 111 14.02 -6.93 8.39
CA THR A 111 14.04 -8.36 8.04
C THR A 111 13.68 -9.22 9.24
N GLN A 112 14.23 -8.91 10.42
CA GLN A 112 13.90 -9.62 11.65
C GLN A 112 12.43 -9.42 12.05
N ALA A 113 11.91 -8.18 12.01
CA ALA A 113 10.51 -7.89 12.30
C ALA A 113 9.56 -8.69 11.37
N LYS A 114 9.88 -8.77 10.08
CA LYS A 114 9.13 -9.56 9.09
C LYS A 114 9.13 -11.05 9.43
N THR A 115 10.31 -11.61 9.72
CA THR A 115 10.47 -13.07 9.94
C THR A 115 9.63 -13.58 11.11
N LYS A 116 9.29 -12.72 12.08
CA LYS A 116 8.44 -13.09 13.22
C LYS A 116 6.99 -13.39 12.83
N HIS A 117 6.50 -12.83 11.73
CA HIS A 117 5.07 -12.87 11.35
C HIS A 117 4.83 -13.35 9.92
N LEU A 118 5.82 -13.23 9.05
CA LEU A 118 5.69 -13.60 7.64
C LEU A 118 5.92 -15.11 7.49
N THR A 119 4.84 -15.85 7.29
CA THR A 119 4.82 -17.28 6.99
C THR A 119 4.84 -17.50 5.47
N ASP A 120 5.05 -18.75 5.00
CA ASP A 120 5.15 -19.07 3.57
C ASP A 120 3.86 -18.77 2.78
N ASP A 121 2.73 -18.67 3.46
CA ASP A 121 1.41 -18.36 2.90
C ASP A 121 1.07 -16.86 2.91
N LEU A 122 1.91 -16.01 3.54
CA LEU A 122 1.72 -14.57 3.64
C LEU A 122 2.75 -13.80 2.82
N TYR A 123 2.28 -12.75 2.16
CA TYR A 123 3.08 -11.77 1.43
C TYR A 123 3.02 -10.42 2.13
N LEU A 124 4.18 -9.80 2.38
CA LEU A 124 4.23 -8.44 2.88
C LEU A 124 3.84 -7.46 1.77
N MET A 125 2.66 -6.88 1.89
CA MET A 125 2.11 -5.91 0.96
C MET A 125 2.73 -4.53 1.18
N HIS A 126 2.78 -4.10 2.45
CA HIS A 126 3.31 -2.79 2.83
C HIS A 126 3.82 -2.82 4.26
N TYR A 127 4.64 -1.83 4.64
CA TYR A 127 5.04 -1.60 6.03
C TYR A 127 5.24 -0.12 6.29
N ALA A 128 4.99 0.29 7.53
CA ALA A 128 5.30 1.64 8.02
C ALA A 128 6.24 1.54 9.22
N GLN A 129 7.30 2.36 9.23
CA GLN A 129 8.16 2.51 10.40
C GLN A 129 7.44 3.38 11.42
N GLN A 130 7.42 2.93 12.68
CA GLN A 130 6.76 3.65 13.78
C GLN A 130 7.74 4.39 14.66
N GLY A 131 8.99 3.99 14.69
CA GLY A 131 10.05 4.64 15.46
C GLY A 131 11.26 3.75 15.67
N ILE A 132 12.33 4.37 16.12
CA ILE A 132 13.62 3.74 16.40
C ILE A 132 14.00 4.06 17.85
N ALA A 133 14.43 3.06 18.61
CA ALA A 133 15.05 3.23 19.91
C ALA A 133 16.50 2.71 19.86
N LEU A 134 17.39 3.40 20.54
CA LEU A 134 18.81 3.08 20.66
C LEU A 134 19.13 2.72 22.11
N ASP A 135 19.91 1.65 22.32
CA ASP A 135 20.44 1.23 23.63
C ASP A 135 19.37 1.10 24.73
N GLY A 136 18.15 0.69 24.35
CA GLY A 136 17.04 0.50 25.27
C GLY A 136 16.41 1.80 25.78
N ASN A 137 16.68 2.95 25.17
CA ASN A 137 16.02 4.21 25.50
C ASN A 137 14.50 4.10 25.22
N ALA A 138 13.70 4.71 26.08
CA ALA A 138 12.26 4.78 25.90
C ALA A 138 11.82 5.83 24.85
N GLU A 139 12.69 6.79 24.55
CA GLU A 139 12.43 7.83 23.57
C GLU A 139 12.62 7.28 22.16
N MET A 140 11.56 7.42 21.32
CA MET A 140 11.59 7.01 19.93
C MET A 140 12.02 8.17 19.05
N ILE A 141 12.90 7.87 18.08
CA ILE A 141 13.36 8.81 17.07
C ILE A 141 12.97 8.30 15.66
N ASP A 142 12.97 9.18 14.67
CA ASP A 142 12.56 8.85 13.30
C ASP A 142 13.71 8.31 12.45
N ASP A 143 14.93 8.78 12.69
CA ASP A 143 16.15 8.34 12.00
C ASP A 143 17.31 8.22 12.98
N ALA A 144 18.05 7.13 12.86
CA ALA A 144 19.22 6.84 13.68
C ALA A 144 20.51 6.68 12.86
N ILE A 145 20.42 6.80 11.53
CA ILE A 145 21.61 6.55 10.67
C ILE A 145 22.70 7.56 10.99
N GLY A 146 23.92 7.03 11.31
CA GLY A 146 25.08 7.83 11.73
C GLY A 146 25.15 8.12 13.23
N MET A 147 24.16 7.72 14.04
CA MET A 147 24.22 7.82 15.49
C MET A 147 25.02 6.67 16.10
N GLN A 148 25.73 6.95 17.19
CA GLN A 148 26.44 5.91 17.96
C GLN A 148 25.44 5.11 18.81
N ALA A 149 25.49 3.79 18.70
CA ALA A 149 24.69 2.87 19.51
C ALA A 149 25.28 1.46 19.49
N SER A 150 24.98 0.68 20.51
CA SER A 150 25.27 -0.76 20.59
C SER A 150 24.09 -1.62 20.16
N ASP A 151 22.88 -1.18 20.46
CA ASP A 151 21.64 -1.88 20.17
C ASP A 151 20.65 -0.96 19.42
N LEU A 152 20.10 -1.48 18.34
CA LEU A 152 19.07 -0.82 17.52
C LEU A 152 17.77 -1.61 17.64
N MET A 153 16.69 -0.92 18.02
CA MET A 153 15.33 -1.44 18.00
C MET A 153 14.49 -0.59 17.07
N VAL A 154 13.79 -1.21 16.12
CA VAL A 154 12.89 -0.50 15.19
C VAL A 154 11.51 -1.12 15.26
N LEU A 155 10.50 -0.26 15.44
CA LEU A 155 9.09 -0.65 15.43
C LEU A 155 8.53 -0.47 14.03
N TYR A 156 7.76 -1.46 13.59
CA TYR A 156 7.09 -1.48 12.29
C TYR A 156 5.63 -1.88 12.42
N HIS A 157 4.78 -1.23 11.66
CA HIS A 157 3.45 -1.75 11.33
C HIS A 157 3.55 -2.52 10.02
N LEU A 158 3.30 -3.82 10.04
CA LEU A 158 3.37 -4.71 8.88
C LEU A 158 1.96 -4.99 8.36
N MET A 159 1.75 -4.88 7.07
CA MET A 159 0.50 -5.18 6.37
C MET A 159 0.75 -6.32 5.40
N MET A 160 0.06 -7.44 5.61
CA MET A 160 0.27 -8.69 4.89
C MET A 160 -1.02 -9.16 4.24
N MET A 161 -0.91 -9.94 3.19
CA MET A 161 -2.04 -10.60 2.52
C MET A 161 -1.66 -12.03 2.13
N PRO A 162 -2.64 -12.92 1.90
CA PRO A 162 -2.36 -14.26 1.41
C PRO A 162 -1.60 -14.27 0.08
N VAL A 163 -0.55 -15.10 -0.02
CA VAL A 163 0.25 -15.29 -1.26
C VAL A 163 -0.64 -15.67 -2.44
N LYS A 164 -1.67 -16.48 -2.23
CA LYS A 164 -2.61 -16.87 -3.30
C LYS A 164 -3.35 -15.67 -3.90
N GLY A 165 -3.79 -14.74 -3.07
CA GLY A 165 -4.44 -13.50 -3.53
C GLY A 165 -3.49 -12.66 -4.39
N ARG A 166 -2.24 -12.49 -3.90
CA ARG A 166 -1.18 -11.83 -4.66
C ARG A 166 -0.92 -12.49 -6.02
N GLN A 167 -0.75 -13.81 -6.04
CA GLN A 167 -0.46 -14.57 -7.26
C GLN A 167 -1.58 -14.43 -8.29
N ASN A 168 -2.85 -14.48 -7.87
CA ASN A 168 -4.00 -14.30 -8.74
C ASN A 168 -4.01 -12.92 -9.42
N LEU A 169 -3.73 -11.86 -8.65
CA LEU A 169 -3.64 -10.50 -9.17
C LEU A 169 -2.43 -10.34 -10.09
N GLN A 170 -1.28 -10.88 -9.69
CA GLN A 170 -0.06 -10.83 -10.51
C GLN A 170 -0.27 -11.51 -11.87
N GLN A 171 -0.86 -12.69 -11.88
CA GLN A 171 -1.17 -13.40 -13.14
C GLN A 171 -2.17 -12.63 -14.00
N LEU A 172 -3.21 -12.02 -13.38
CA LEU A 172 -4.20 -11.22 -14.09
C LEU A 172 -3.55 -10.02 -14.78
N LEU A 173 -2.65 -9.29 -14.09
CA LEU A 173 -1.96 -8.14 -14.67
C LEU A 173 -0.95 -8.56 -15.74
N GLN A 174 -0.26 -9.70 -15.59
CA GLN A 174 0.59 -10.27 -16.63
C GLN A 174 -0.19 -10.60 -17.91
N GLU A 175 -1.43 -11.11 -17.79
CA GLU A 175 -2.33 -11.32 -18.94
C GLU A 175 -2.84 -9.99 -19.55
N CYS A 176 -2.65 -8.86 -18.85
CA CYS A 176 -2.86 -7.53 -19.37
C CYS A 176 -1.59 -6.89 -19.94
N ASP A 177 -0.50 -7.67 -20.08
CA ASP A 177 0.80 -7.25 -20.61
C ASP A 177 1.52 -6.22 -19.71
N VAL A 178 1.19 -6.18 -18.41
CA VAL A 178 1.86 -5.32 -17.43
C VAL A 178 2.31 -6.12 -16.20
N SER A 179 3.43 -5.71 -15.59
CA SER A 179 3.91 -6.24 -14.32
C SER A 179 3.45 -5.37 -13.14
N ILE A 180 3.46 -5.96 -11.94
CA ILE A 180 3.20 -5.21 -10.70
C ILE A 180 4.53 -4.91 -10.03
N ASP A 181 4.86 -3.63 -9.88
CA ASP A 181 6.04 -3.16 -9.13
C ASP A 181 5.79 -3.20 -7.63
N GLN A 182 4.61 -2.73 -7.21
CA GLN A 182 4.20 -2.65 -5.81
C GLN A 182 2.70 -2.88 -5.66
N MET A 183 2.29 -3.53 -4.55
CA MET A 183 0.90 -3.58 -4.12
C MET A 183 0.69 -2.64 -2.93
N LEU A 184 -0.39 -1.89 -2.94
CA LEU A 184 -0.72 -0.90 -1.91
C LEU A 184 -2.10 -1.19 -1.32
N PHE A 185 -2.20 -1.08 -0.01
CA PHE A 185 -3.49 -0.98 0.66
C PHE A 185 -4.02 0.45 0.48
N ASP A 186 -5.15 0.59 -0.19
CA ASP A 186 -5.68 1.88 -0.67
C ASP A 186 -5.96 2.89 0.45
N ALA A 187 -6.46 2.43 1.61
CA ALA A 187 -6.74 3.31 2.73
C ALA A 187 -5.49 4.03 3.27
N VAL A 188 -4.29 3.43 3.15
CA VAL A 188 -3.03 4.12 3.51
C VAL A 188 -2.79 5.27 2.54
N SER A 189 -2.98 5.05 1.24
CA SER A 189 -2.83 6.12 0.24
C SER A 189 -3.85 7.23 0.43
N THR A 190 -5.10 6.87 0.76
CA THR A 190 -6.17 7.83 1.11
C THR A 190 -5.79 8.64 2.34
N ALA A 191 -5.23 7.99 3.38
CA ALA A 191 -4.79 8.66 4.61
C ALA A 191 -3.60 9.59 4.39
N GLU A 192 -2.65 9.21 3.51
CA GLU A 192 -1.49 10.06 3.21
C GLU A 192 -1.88 11.36 2.51
N TYR A 193 -2.91 11.34 1.67
CA TYR A 193 -3.39 12.52 0.97
C TYR A 193 -4.48 13.29 1.73
N GLY A 194 -5.38 12.56 2.40
CA GLY A 194 -6.61 13.13 2.96
C GLY A 194 -6.49 13.65 4.39
N LEU A 195 -5.49 13.20 5.15
CA LEU A 195 -5.30 13.62 6.53
C LEU A 195 -4.22 14.70 6.64
N LEU A 196 -4.48 15.70 7.48
CA LEU A 196 -3.49 16.72 7.80
C LEU A 196 -2.41 16.17 8.75
N PRO A 197 -1.17 16.71 8.69
CA PRO A 197 -0.11 16.31 9.63
C PRO A 197 -0.52 16.48 11.10
N GLU A 198 -1.21 17.56 11.44
CA GLU A 198 -1.68 17.85 12.79
C GLU A 198 -2.69 16.79 13.29
N GLU A 199 -3.57 16.28 12.40
CA GLU A 199 -4.51 15.21 12.73
C GLU A 199 -3.75 13.90 13.01
N LYS A 200 -2.78 13.53 12.16
CA LYS A 200 -1.94 12.35 12.38
C LYS A 200 -1.14 12.44 13.68
N TYR A 201 -0.62 13.63 14.01
CA TYR A 201 0.13 13.84 15.26
C TYR A 201 -0.75 13.69 16.50
N HIS A 202 -1.92 14.36 16.54
CA HIS A 202 -2.82 14.31 17.69
C HIS A 202 -3.59 13.00 17.83
N GLY A 203 -3.66 12.23 16.77
CA GLY A 203 -4.38 10.97 16.71
C GLY A 203 -5.68 11.07 15.93
N VAL A 204 -5.78 10.26 14.88
CA VAL A 204 -6.93 10.21 13.97
C VAL A 204 -7.23 8.80 13.53
N CYS A 205 -8.50 8.51 13.34
CA CYS A 205 -8.99 7.30 12.70
C CYS A 205 -9.61 7.68 11.35
N LEU A 206 -8.95 7.30 10.25
CA LEU A 206 -9.56 7.33 8.93
C LEU A 206 -10.47 6.11 8.78
N ILE A 207 -11.72 6.35 8.38
CA ILE A 207 -12.68 5.31 7.99
C ILE A 207 -13.05 5.56 6.54
N ASP A 208 -12.62 4.67 5.65
CA ASP A 208 -12.91 4.72 4.22
C ASP A 208 -14.02 3.70 3.90
N ILE A 209 -15.24 4.20 3.65
CA ILE A 209 -16.41 3.38 3.35
C ILE A 209 -16.57 3.28 1.84
N GLY A 210 -16.03 2.21 1.25
CA GLY A 210 -16.20 1.88 -0.15
C GLY A 210 -17.53 1.18 -0.45
N ALA A 211 -17.72 0.72 -1.69
CA ALA A 211 -18.94 0.02 -2.07
C ALA A 211 -19.05 -1.38 -1.45
N SER A 212 -17.94 -2.13 -1.36
CA SER A 212 -17.92 -3.52 -0.88
C SER A 212 -17.05 -3.76 0.35
N THR A 213 -16.27 -2.78 0.76
CA THR A 213 -15.33 -2.85 1.88
C THR A 213 -15.38 -1.56 2.68
N THR A 214 -15.04 -1.66 3.97
CA THR A 214 -14.75 -0.51 4.83
C THR A 214 -13.35 -0.68 5.40
N SER A 215 -12.46 0.25 5.11
CA SER A 215 -11.07 0.22 5.53
C SER A 215 -10.81 1.22 6.65
N ILE A 216 -9.95 0.86 7.59
CA ILE A 216 -9.58 1.70 8.74
C ILE A 216 -8.07 1.86 8.78
N CYS A 217 -7.62 3.12 8.99
CA CYS A 217 -6.25 3.46 9.34
C CYS A 217 -6.25 4.34 10.59
N VAL A 218 -5.48 3.97 11.61
CA VAL A 218 -5.33 4.77 12.83
C VAL A 218 -3.91 5.29 12.91
N TYR A 219 -3.80 6.60 13.07
CA TYR A 219 -2.54 7.31 13.28
C TYR A 219 -2.50 7.91 14.69
N ARG A 220 -1.32 7.97 15.26
CA ARG A 220 -0.99 8.70 16.49
C ARG A 220 0.49 9.06 16.48
N GLU A 221 0.82 10.29 16.87
CA GLU A 221 2.19 10.81 16.86
C GLU A 221 2.86 10.65 15.49
N ASP A 222 2.11 10.94 14.40
CA ASP A 222 2.48 10.76 12.99
C ASP A 222 2.75 9.31 12.56
N LYS A 223 2.47 8.32 13.41
CA LYS A 223 2.74 6.90 13.13
C LYS A 223 1.45 6.16 12.82
N LEU A 224 1.47 5.37 11.74
CA LEU A 224 0.42 4.40 11.44
C LEU A 224 0.54 3.25 12.46
N ILE A 225 -0.48 3.09 13.32
CA ILE A 225 -0.45 2.13 14.42
C ILE A 225 -1.42 0.96 14.24
N TYR A 226 -2.42 1.13 13.38
CA TYR A 226 -3.41 0.08 13.12
C TYR A 226 -4.02 0.23 11.73
N THR A 227 -4.24 -0.89 11.05
CA THR A 227 -5.00 -0.98 9.79
C THR A 227 -5.92 -2.19 9.83
N HIS A 228 -7.09 -2.06 9.24
CA HIS A 228 -8.03 -3.18 9.07
C HIS A 228 -8.94 -2.94 7.87
N CYS A 229 -9.48 -4.02 7.30
CA CYS A 229 -10.45 -3.96 6.23
C CYS A 229 -11.59 -4.93 6.50
N PHE A 230 -12.81 -4.40 6.56
CA PHE A 230 -14.04 -5.18 6.71
C PHE A 230 -14.63 -5.53 5.35
N ALA A 231 -15.31 -6.69 5.27
CA ALA A 231 -16.00 -7.16 4.08
C ALA A 231 -17.37 -6.50 3.86
N GLU A 232 -17.66 -5.39 4.55
CA GLU A 232 -18.89 -4.62 4.45
C GLU A 232 -18.59 -3.23 3.88
N GLY A 233 -19.52 -2.70 3.08
CA GLY A 233 -19.48 -1.36 2.50
C GLY A 233 -20.88 -0.84 2.18
N GLY A 234 -20.96 0.33 1.54
CA GLY A 234 -22.22 1.02 1.26
C GLY A 234 -23.22 0.21 0.43
N HIS A 235 -22.73 -0.77 -0.36
CA HIS A 235 -23.62 -1.65 -1.12
C HIS A 235 -24.47 -2.57 -0.21
N HIS A 236 -23.92 -3.00 0.92
CA HIS A 236 -24.66 -3.82 1.90
C HIS A 236 -25.79 -3.00 2.53
N ALA A 237 -25.54 -1.76 2.93
CA ALA A 237 -26.58 -0.86 3.43
C ALA A 237 -27.68 -0.61 2.38
N THR A 238 -27.32 -0.48 1.11
CA THR A 238 -28.29 -0.31 0.02
C THR A 238 -29.16 -1.56 -0.14
N LEU A 239 -28.59 -2.76 -0.04
CA LEU A 239 -29.34 -4.01 -0.12
C LEU A 239 -30.30 -4.16 1.06
N ASP A 240 -29.87 -3.85 2.28
CA ASP A 240 -30.71 -3.93 3.48
C ASP A 240 -31.93 -3.01 3.42
N ILE A 241 -31.77 -1.82 2.82
CA ILE A 241 -32.87 -0.86 2.64
C ILE A 241 -33.82 -1.30 1.51
N SER A 242 -33.36 -2.11 0.55
CA SER A 242 -34.13 -2.54 -0.62
C SER A 242 -34.99 -3.79 -0.37
N MET A 243 -34.86 -4.42 0.81
CA MET A 243 -35.69 -5.55 1.25
C MET A 243 -36.99 -5.07 1.91
#